data_190ee17afeb3d5c6d3849afa6266632d
#
_entry.id   190ee17afeb3d5c6d3849afa6266632d
#
_cell.length_a   1.000
_cell.length_b   1.000
_cell.length_c   1.000
_cell.angle_alpha   90.00
_cell.angle_beta   90.00
_cell.angle_gamma   90.00
#
_symmetry.space_group_name_H-M   'P 1'
#
loop_
_entity.id
_entity.type
_entity.pdbx_description
1 polymer ?
#
loop_
_entity_poly.entity_id
_entity_poly.type
_entity_poly.pdbx_seq_one_letter_code
_entity_poly.pdbx_strand_id
1 'polypeptide(L)'
;MRQTLEQWLDYVGGLHPIAWDLTLDRVSEVALRLGVERPARQVVLVSGTNGKGSCCEALAALALAAGVSVGVTTSPHLRRFNERIRINGAEATDLQIVAAFERIDAV
;
A
#
# COMPACT_ATOMS: atom_id res chain seq x y z
N MET A 1 -7.28 12.31 -18.59
CA MET A 1 -6.50 12.44 -17.36
C MET A 1 -7.17 11.66 -16.23
N ARG A 2 -6.41 10.86 -15.54
CA ARG A 2 -6.95 10.04 -14.45
C ARG A 2 -7.13 10.89 -13.21
N GLN A 3 -8.36 11.02 -12.72
CA GLN A 3 -8.69 11.85 -11.56
C GLN A 3 -9.29 11.07 -10.40
N THR A 4 -9.97 9.96 -10.71
CA THR A 4 -10.61 9.15 -9.68
C THR A 4 -9.79 7.90 -9.37
N LEU A 5 -9.99 7.36 -8.17
CA LEU A 5 -9.34 6.11 -7.80
C LEU A 5 -9.71 4.97 -8.75
N GLU A 6 -10.97 4.90 -9.17
CA GLU A 6 -11.42 3.86 -10.10
C GLU A 6 -10.66 3.94 -11.43
N GLN A 7 -10.49 5.15 -11.97
CA GLN A 7 -9.74 5.34 -13.20
C GLN A 7 -8.28 4.91 -13.04
N TRP A 8 -7.66 5.22 -11.92
CA TRP A 8 -6.30 4.79 -11.63
C TRP A 8 -6.18 3.27 -11.51
N LEU A 9 -7.12 2.62 -10.83
CA LEU A 9 -7.10 1.18 -10.68
C LEU A 9 -7.27 0.46 -12.02
N ASP A 10 -8.15 0.97 -12.89
CA ASP A 10 -8.31 0.44 -14.23
C ASP A 10 -7.02 0.59 -15.05
N TYR A 11 -6.39 1.74 -14.97
CA TYR A 11 -5.14 2.01 -15.67
C TYR A 11 -4.03 1.07 -15.19
N VAL A 12 -3.85 0.95 -13.89
CA VAL A 12 -2.81 0.11 -13.29
C VAL A 12 -3.01 -1.35 -13.65
N GLY A 13 -4.27 -1.82 -13.66
CA GLY A 13 -4.57 -3.20 -14.03
C GLY A 13 -4.22 -3.53 -15.47
N GLY A 14 -4.15 -2.53 -16.36
CA GLY A 14 -3.83 -2.74 -17.77
C GLY A 14 -2.37 -2.47 -18.15
N LEU A 15 -1.53 -2.05 -17.20
CA LEU A 15 -0.15 -1.64 -17.51
C LEU A 15 0.78 -2.77 -17.90
N HIS A 16 0.51 -3.97 -17.44
CA HIS A 16 1.41 -5.09 -17.63
C HIS A 16 0.73 -6.22 -18.37
N PRO A 17 1.30 -6.71 -19.50
CA PRO A 17 0.72 -7.81 -20.27
C PRO A 17 0.77 -9.14 -19.52
N ILE A 18 1.63 -9.25 -18.51
CA ILE A 18 1.75 -10.44 -17.66
C ILE A 18 1.16 -10.09 -16.31
N ALA A 19 0.16 -10.88 -15.87
CA ALA A 19 -0.54 -10.61 -14.61
C ALA A 19 0.36 -10.73 -13.38
N TRP A 20 1.47 -11.48 -13.49
CA TRP A 20 2.40 -11.73 -12.39
C TRP A 20 3.82 -11.35 -12.80
N ASP A 21 4.45 -10.55 -11.97
CA ASP A 21 5.88 -10.30 -12.07
C ASP A 21 6.49 -10.75 -10.73
N LEU A 22 7.24 -11.84 -10.78
CA LEU A 22 7.83 -12.45 -9.59
C LEU A 22 9.15 -11.79 -9.18
N THR A 23 9.64 -10.83 -9.97
CA THR A 23 10.86 -10.10 -9.64
C THR A 23 10.51 -8.78 -8.96
N LEU A 24 11.47 -8.23 -8.23
CA LEU A 24 11.32 -6.94 -7.57
C LEU A 24 12.01 -5.81 -8.33
N ASP A 25 12.51 -6.07 -9.53
CA ASP A 25 13.33 -5.11 -10.27
C ASP A 25 12.57 -3.81 -10.57
N ARG A 26 11.33 -3.93 -11.05
CA ARG A 26 10.51 -2.76 -11.38
C ARG A 26 10.14 -1.95 -10.15
N VAL A 27 9.70 -2.64 -9.11
CA VAL A 27 9.31 -1.99 -7.85
C VAL A 27 10.51 -1.29 -7.23
N SER A 28 11.66 -1.97 -7.21
CA SER A 28 12.88 -1.42 -6.65
C SER A 28 13.32 -0.16 -7.39
N GLU A 29 13.24 -0.16 -8.72
CA GLU A 29 13.62 1.01 -9.51
C GLU A 29 12.70 2.20 -9.24
N VAL A 30 11.40 1.99 -9.19
CA VAL A 30 10.44 3.05 -8.91
C VAL A 30 10.64 3.57 -7.48
N ALA A 31 10.83 2.68 -6.51
CA ALA A 31 11.08 3.06 -5.13
C ALA A 31 12.34 3.92 -5.01
N LEU A 32 13.40 3.55 -5.74
CA LEU A 32 14.64 4.31 -5.77
C LEU A 32 14.41 5.72 -6.32
N ARG A 33 13.70 5.84 -7.43
CA ARG A 33 13.38 7.13 -8.04
C ARG A 33 12.53 8.02 -7.15
N LEU A 34 11.63 7.44 -6.37
CA LEU A 34 10.80 8.16 -5.40
C LEU A 34 11.53 8.48 -4.10
N GLY A 35 12.65 7.81 -3.83
CA GLY A 35 13.36 7.97 -2.56
C GLY A 35 12.67 7.28 -1.40
N VAL A 36 11.89 6.23 -1.67
CA VAL A 36 11.11 5.53 -0.64
C VAL A 36 11.55 4.08 -0.44
N GLU A 37 12.81 3.75 -0.69
CA GLU A 37 13.32 2.39 -0.48
C GLU A 37 13.12 1.95 0.97
N ARG A 38 13.09 2.90 1.88
CA ARG A 38 12.84 2.65 3.29
C ARG A 38 11.61 3.44 3.72
N PRO A 39 10.42 2.81 3.66
CA PRO A 39 9.16 3.54 3.88
C PRO A 39 8.97 4.00 5.32
N ALA A 40 9.69 3.41 6.28
CA ALA A 40 9.55 3.74 7.69
C ALA A 40 10.84 3.41 8.44
N ARG A 41 10.95 3.91 9.68
CA ARG A 41 12.06 3.59 10.58
C ARG A 41 12.13 2.11 10.86
N GLN A 42 10.96 1.51 11.11
CA GLN A 42 10.81 0.08 11.35
C GLN A 42 9.74 -0.45 10.45
N VAL A 43 10.02 -1.58 9.82
CA VAL A 43 9.08 -2.27 8.96
C VAL A 43 8.88 -3.67 9.51
N VAL A 44 7.62 -4.05 9.74
CA VAL A 44 7.28 -5.39 10.21
C VAL A 44 6.54 -6.11 9.09
N LEU A 45 7.10 -7.21 8.64
CA LEU A 45 6.48 -8.05 7.63
C LEU A 45 5.81 -9.24 8.33
N VAL A 46 4.51 -9.38 8.10
CA VAL A 46 3.73 -10.48 8.65
C VAL A 46 3.37 -11.45 7.55
N SER A 47 3.78 -12.70 7.69
CA SER A 47 3.50 -13.75 6.71
C SER A 47 2.90 -14.96 7.38
N GLY A 48 2.30 -15.83 6.57
CA GLY A 48 1.64 -17.04 7.06
C GLY A 48 0.39 -17.36 6.28
N THR A 49 -0.22 -18.48 6.57
CA THR A 49 -1.42 -18.92 5.86
C THR A 49 -2.71 -18.40 6.50
N ASN A 50 -2.70 -18.21 7.82
CA ASN A 50 -3.87 -17.77 8.58
C ASN A 50 -3.49 -16.69 9.58
N GLY A 51 -4.43 -15.79 9.88
CA GLY A 51 -4.27 -14.82 10.95
C GLY A 51 -3.35 -13.63 10.65
N LYS A 52 -2.89 -13.47 9.40
CA LYS A 52 -2.04 -12.35 9.03
C LYS A 52 -2.70 -11.00 9.27
N GLY A 53 -3.94 -10.86 8.81
CA GLY A 53 -4.68 -9.62 8.98
C GLY A 53 -4.94 -9.30 10.44
N SER A 54 -5.31 -10.31 11.24
CA SER A 54 -5.54 -10.15 12.68
C SER A 54 -4.26 -9.74 13.42
N CYS A 55 -3.12 -10.31 13.02
CA CYS A 55 -1.83 -9.96 13.59
C CYS A 55 -1.47 -8.51 13.27
N CYS A 56 -1.67 -8.08 12.04
CA CYS A 56 -1.41 -6.70 11.63
C CYS A 56 -2.30 -5.71 12.39
N GLU A 57 -3.58 -6.04 12.57
CA GLU A 57 -4.51 -5.21 13.32
C GLU A 57 -4.07 -5.07 14.78
N ALA A 58 -3.66 -6.18 15.42
CA ALA A 58 -3.20 -6.14 16.80
C ALA A 58 -1.92 -5.31 16.95
N LEU A 59 -0.96 -5.49 16.04
CA LEU A 59 0.28 -4.71 16.06
C LEU A 59 0.01 -3.23 15.85
N ALA A 60 -0.86 -2.88 14.91
CA ALA A 60 -1.23 -1.50 14.66
C ALA A 60 -1.90 -0.87 15.89
N ALA A 61 -2.82 -1.59 16.52
CA ALA A 61 -3.50 -1.10 17.71
C ALA A 61 -2.52 -0.84 18.86
N LEU A 62 -1.59 -1.76 19.06
CA LEU A 62 -0.56 -1.60 20.10
C LEU A 62 0.35 -0.40 19.81
N ALA A 63 0.77 -0.23 18.57
CA ALA A 63 1.61 0.89 18.17
C ALA A 63 0.90 2.23 18.40
N LEU A 64 -0.36 2.33 17.99
CA LEU A 64 -1.16 3.53 18.19
C LEU A 64 -1.36 3.84 19.67
N ALA A 65 -1.62 2.81 20.48
CA ALA A 65 -1.78 2.97 21.92
C ALA A 65 -0.47 3.46 22.57
N ALA A 66 0.67 3.13 21.98
CA ALA A 66 1.98 3.59 22.46
C ALA A 66 2.37 4.97 21.89
N GLY A 67 1.49 5.61 21.14
CA GLY A 67 1.76 6.92 20.56
C GLY A 67 2.64 6.90 19.31
N VAL A 68 2.74 5.75 18.66
CA VAL A 68 3.57 5.59 17.45
C VAL A 68 2.70 5.75 16.21
N SER A 69 3.19 6.54 15.26
CA SER A 69 2.53 6.64 13.95
C SER A 69 2.75 5.35 13.17
N VAL A 70 1.68 4.80 12.60
CA VAL A 70 1.74 3.49 11.94
C VAL A 70 0.98 3.49 10.63
N GLY A 71 1.60 2.91 9.60
CA GLY A 71 0.95 2.60 8.33
C GLY A 71 0.86 1.09 8.19
N VAL A 72 -0.25 0.60 7.66
CA VAL A 72 -0.50 -0.83 7.46
C VAL A 72 -0.96 -1.07 6.04
N THR A 73 -0.39 -2.09 5.40
CA THR A 73 -0.92 -2.56 4.13
C THR A 73 -1.25 -4.04 4.24
N THR A 74 -2.45 -4.39 3.82
CA THR A 74 -2.96 -5.77 3.85
C THR A 74 -3.71 -6.08 2.58
N SER A 75 -3.86 -7.36 2.26
CA SER A 75 -4.64 -7.82 1.11
C SER A 75 -5.20 -9.20 1.39
N PRO A 76 -6.27 -9.59 0.69
CA PRO A 76 -7.08 -8.77 -0.21
C PRO A 76 -8.02 -7.84 0.55
N HIS A 77 -8.70 -6.93 -0.19
CA HIS A 77 -9.76 -6.12 0.41
C HIS A 77 -11.11 -6.85 0.30
N LEU A 78 -12.04 -6.48 1.20
CA LEU A 78 -13.39 -7.06 1.20
C LEU A 78 -14.36 -6.25 0.36
N ARG A 79 -14.32 -4.93 0.45
CA ARG A 79 -15.25 -4.03 -0.23
C ARG A 79 -14.56 -3.00 -1.10
N ARG A 80 -13.52 -2.35 -0.56
CA ARG A 80 -12.88 -1.21 -1.21
C ARG A 80 -11.38 -1.38 -1.18
N PHE A 81 -10.73 -0.98 -2.26
CA PHE A 81 -9.27 -0.97 -2.34
C PHE A 81 -8.63 -0.19 -1.18
N ASN A 82 -9.30 0.87 -0.70
CA ASN A 82 -8.82 1.70 0.40
C ASN A 82 -8.52 0.90 1.68
N GLU A 83 -9.19 -0.24 1.87
CA GLU A 83 -8.94 -1.12 3.01
C GLU A 83 -7.51 -1.65 3.05
N ARG A 84 -6.85 -1.72 1.91
CA ARG A 84 -5.48 -2.24 1.81
C ARG A 84 -4.44 -1.32 2.40
N ILE A 85 -4.79 -0.05 2.59
CA ILE A 85 -3.85 0.96 3.09
C ILE A 85 -4.50 1.70 4.23
N ARG A 86 -3.93 1.56 5.43
CA ARG A 86 -4.41 2.26 6.62
C ARG A 86 -3.30 3.11 7.21
N ILE A 87 -3.66 4.31 7.61
CA ILE A 87 -2.73 5.27 8.20
C ILE A 87 -3.30 5.66 9.55
N ASN A 88 -2.58 5.30 10.61
CA ASN A 88 -2.97 5.57 11.99
C ASN A 88 -4.41 5.10 12.31
N GLY A 89 -4.73 3.91 11.83
CA GLY A 89 -6.01 3.26 12.11
C GLY A 89 -7.14 3.60 11.16
N ALA A 90 -6.94 4.51 10.21
CA ALA A 90 -7.96 4.90 9.25
C ALA A 90 -7.60 4.48 7.84
N GLU A 91 -8.58 4.04 7.07
CA GLU A 91 -8.37 3.74 5.65
C GLU A 91 -7.90 4.99 4.92
N ALA A 92 -6.97 4.82 3.99
CA ALA A 92 -6.53 5.91 3.14
C ALA A 92 -7.71 6.40 2.30
N THR A 93 -7.79 7.72 2.12
CA THR A 93 -8.84 8.30 1.29
C THR A 93 -8.53 8.12 -0.20
N ASP A 94 -9.55 8.23 -1.03
CA ASP A 94 -9.36 8.19 -2.48
C ASP A 94 -8.32 9.23 -2.93
N LEU A 95 -8.40 10.43 -2.38
CA LEU A 95 -7.45 11.50 -2.72
C LEU A 95 -6.02 11.16 -2.35
N GLN A 96 -5.82 10.54 -1.20
CA GLN A 96 -4.48 10.12 -0.77
C GLN A 96 -3.90 9.07 -1.73
N ILE A 97 -4.71 8.11 -2.12
CA ILE A 97 -4.28 7.03 -3.02
C ILE A 97 -4.03 7.58 -4.42
N VAL A 98 -4.92 8.44 -4.92
CA VAL A 98 -4.74 9.09 -6.22
C VAL A 98 -3.45 9.92 -6.25
N ALA A 99 -3.19 10.69 -5.20
CA ALA A 99 -1.98 11.49 -5.11
C ALA A 99 -0.72 10.60 -5.14
N ALA A 100 -0.77 9.44 -4.48
CA ALA A 100 0.33 8.49 -4.51
C ALA A 100 0.56 7.92 -5.92
N PHE A 101 -0.52 7.55 -6.61
CA PHE A 101 -0.41 7.07 -7.99
C PHE A 101 0.16 8.14 -8.92
N GLU A 102 -0.24 9.39 -8.75
CA GLU A 102 0.29 10.48 -9.56
C GLU A 102 1.80 10.64 -9.37
N ARG A 103 2.28 10.52 -8.14
CA ARG A 103 3.70 10.59 -7.84
C ARG A 103 4.47 9.42 -8.46
N ILE A 104 3.91 8.23 -8.40
CA ILE A 104 4.51 7.04 -9.00
C ILE A 104 4.58 7.20 -10.51
N ASP A 105 3.50 7.65 -11.12
CA ASP A 105 3.41 7.81 -12.57
C ASP A 105 4.38 8.87 -13.10
N ALA A 106 4.74 9.85 -12.27
CA ALA A 106 5.64 10.93 -12.65
C ALA A 106 7.12 10.51 -12.74
N VAL A 107 7.48 9.36 -12.22
CA VAL A 107 8.84 8.84 -12.27
C VAL A 107 8.94 7.63 -13.20
#